data_618210075123dda42abeba0cea7298ec
#
_entry.id   618210075123dda42abeba0cea7298ec
#
_cell.length_a   1.000
_cell.length_b   1.000
_cell.length_c   1.000
_cell.angle_alpha   90.00
_cell.angle_beta   90.00
_cell.angle_gamma   90.00
#
_symmetry.space_group_name_H-M   'P 1'
#
loop_
_entity.id
_entity.type
_entity.pdbx_description
1 polymer ?
#
loop_
_entity_poly.entity_id
_entity_poly.type
_entity_poly.pdbx_seq_one_letter_code
_entity_poly.pdbx_strand_id
1 'polypeptide(L)'
;FEAKSHLQETRTDCSATSKESKELIFRTITSIAKNVYNVTDQEVIESQWMRTNYQLANRLVFLQKMKELANYARFYEKVNLVLLNFVNDPTWDIEERVPNAAIWKEHYNNIFMSMKITKELLEKEGVKEIEYSALFVQ
;
A
#
# COMPACT_ATOMS: atom_id res chain seq x y z
N PHE A 1 -4.70 -7.91 4.91
CA PHE A 1 -5.42 -7.59 3.67
C PHE A 1 -5.79 -6.11 3.64
N GLU A 2 -5.59 -5.49 2.50
CA GLU A 2 -6.12 -4.17 2.16
C GLU A 2 -7.04 -4.33 0.96
N ALA A 3 -8.34 -4.10 1.13
CA ALA A 3 -9.35 -4.32 0.09
C ALA A 3 -9.79 -2.99 -0.53
N LYS A 4 -9.87 -2.95 -1.87
CA LYS A 4 -10.26 -1.77 -2.64
C LYS A 4 -11.18 -2.17 -3.80
N SER A 5 -12.21 -1.37 -4.04
CA SER A 5 -13.14 -1.55 -5.15
C SER A 5 -13.09 -0.41 -6.17
N HIS A 6 -12.45 0.72 -5.82
CA HIS A 6 -12.28 1.88 -6.69
C HIS A 6 -10.86 2.46 -6.56
N LEU A 7 -10.30 2.96 -7.68
CA LEU A 7 -8.92 3.46 -7.73
C LEU A 7 -8.67 4.65 -6.79
N GLN A 8 -9.65 5.51 -6.57
CA GLN A 8 -9.53 6.66 -5.69
C GLN A 8 -9.38 6.29 -4.22
N GLU A 9 -9.84 5.11 -3.81
CA GLU A 9 -9.69 4.62 -2.43
C GLU A 9 -8.22 4.35 -2.04
N THR A 10 -7.31 4.31 -3.00
CA THR A 10 -5.88 4.13 -2.74
C THR A 10 -5.16 5.42 -2.36
N ARG A 11 -5.81 6.56 -2.49
CA ARG A 11 -5.21 7.89 -2.31
C ARG A 11 -5.81 8.60 -1.12
N THR A 12 -5.06 8.69 -0.03
CA THR A 12 -5.44 9.42 1.18
C THR A 12 -4.24 10.09 1.80
N ASP A 13 -4.44 11.32 2.28
CA ASP A 13 -3.44 12.06 3.01
C ASP A 13 -3.36 11.60 4.48
N CYS A 14 -2.22 11.87 5.12
CA CYS A 14 -2.08 11.71 6.57
C CYS A 14 -3.01 12.68 7.30
N SER A 15 -3.92 12.14 8.11
CA SER A 15 -4.92 12.91 8.86
C SER A 15 -4.44 13.37 10.25
N ALA A 16 -3.20 13.08 10.63
CA ALA A 16 -2.66 13.53 11.91
C ALA A 16 -2.67 15.07 11.99
N THR A 17 -3.14 15.60 13.12
CA THR A 17 -3.28 17.05 13.32
C THR A 17 -2.16 17.64 14.19
N SER A 18 -1.66 16.90 15.19
CA SER A 18 -0.59 17.39 16.04
C SER A 18 0.77 17.30 15.35
N LYS A 19 1.65 18.26 15.69
CA LYS A 19 3.02 18.29 15.16
C LYS A 19 3.80 17.04 15.58
N GLU A 20 3.68 16.66 16.84
CA GLU A 20 4.36 15.50 17.42
C GLU A 20 3.96 14.20 16.70
N SER A 21 2.66 14.02 16.44
CA SER A 21 2.16 12.86 15.70
C SER A 21 2.68 12.82 14.28
N LYS A 22 2.68 13.95 13.58
CA LYS A 22 3.21 14.05 12.23
C LYS A 22 4.70 13.72 12.16
N GLU A 23 5.49 14.24 13.11
CA GLU A 23 6.93 13.97 13.19
C GLU A 23 7.21 12.49 13.49
N LEU A 24 6.45 11.87 14.37
CA LEU A 24 6.58 10.44 14.69
C LEU A 24 6.26 9.58 13.47
N ILE A 25 5.15 9.85 12.80
CA ILE A 25 4.74 9.14 11.59
C ILE A 25 5.78 9.32 10.50
N PHE A 26 6.24 10.53 10.26
CA PHE A 26 7.27 10.82 9.26
C PHE A 26 8.58 10.07 9.53
N ARG A 27 9.07 10.07 10.75
CA ARG A 27 10.27 9.32 11.14
C ARG A 27 10.11 7.82 10.93
N THR A 28 8.94 7.28 11.27
CA THR A 28 8.67 5.85 11.09
C THR A 28 8.62 5.48 9.61
N ILE A 29 7.93 6.27 8.79
CA ILE A 29 7.83 6.05 7.35
C ILE A 29 9.21 6.17 6.68
N THR A 30 9.97 7.23 6.98
CA THR A 30 11.30 7.43 6.39
C THR A 30 12.29 6.35 6.77
N SER A 31 12.23 5.85 8.01
CA SER A 31 13.05 4.74 8.47
C SER A 31 12.78 3.47 7.65
N ILE A 32 11.52 3.11 7.45
CA ILE A 32 11.14 1.94 6.64
C ILE A 32 11.47 2.15 5.16
N ALA A 33 11.15 3.30 4.61
CA ALA A 33 11.48 3.66 3.23
C ALA A 33 12.97 3.48 2.94
N LYS A 34 13.82 4.01 3.79
CA LYS A 34 15.27 3.96 3.66
C LYS A 34 15.83 2.55 3.86
N ASN A 35 15.47 1.90 4.96
CA ASN A 35 16.10 0.65 5.37
C ASN A 35 15.58 -0.57 4.62
N VAL A 36 14.34 -0.53 4.12
CA VAL A 36 13.69 -1.66 3.45
C VAL A 36 13.61 -1.45 1.95
N TYR A 37 13.23 -0.25 1.52
CA TYR A 37 12.94 0.04 0.10
C TYR A 37 13.99 0.88 -0.61
N ASN A 38 15.08 1.26 0.06
CA ASN A 38 16.16 2.09 -0.48
C ASN A 38 15.70 3.45 -0.99
N VAL A 39 14.67 4.03 -0.37
CA VAL A 39 14.12 5.35 -0.71
C VAL A 39 14.63 6.37 0.30
N THR A 40 15.25 7.44 -0.18
CA THR A 40 15.82 8.49 0.67
C THR A 40 14.73 9.37 1.29
N ASP A 41 15.07 10.09 2.37
CA ASP A 41 14.14 11.01 3.03
C ASP A 41 13.62 12.08 2.06
N GLN A 42 14.49 12.58 1.16
CA GLN A 42 14.10 13.55 0.13
C GLN A 42 13.11 12.94 -0.87
N GLU A 43 13.35 11.71 -1.32
CA GLU A 43 12.45 10.99 -2.21
C GLU A 43 11.09 10.68 -1.55
N VAL A 44 11.07 10.39 -0.25
CA VAL A 44 9.82 10.23 0.52
C VAL A 44 8.95 11.48 0.46
N ILE A 45 9.59 12.66 0.61
CA ILE A 45 8.89 13.96 0.53
C ILE A 45 8.39 14.21 -0.90
N GLU A 46 9.28 14.09 -1.89
CA GLU A 46 8.97 14.37 -3.30
C GLU A 46 7.92 13.40 -3.87
N SER A 47 7.94 12.15 -3.44
CA SER A 47 7.02 11.10 -3.87
C SER A 47 5.73 11.02 -3.04
N GLN A 48 5.42 12.02 -2.24
CA GLN A 48 4.15 12.18 -1.55
C GLN A 48 3.77 11.04 -0.59
N TRP A 49 4.75 10.39 0.06
CA TRP A 49 4.49 9.29 1.00
C TRP A 49 3.63 9.69 2.21
N MET A 50 3.70 10.96 2.62
CA MET A 50 2.87 11.50 3.73
C MET A 50 1.55 12.10 3.26
N ARG A 51 1.34 12.21 1.96
CA ARG A 51 0.16 12.83 1.35
C ARG A 51 -0.59 11.81 0.50
N THR A 52 -0.65 12.01 -0.80
CA THR A 52 -1.44 11.16 -1.72
C THR A 52 -1.20 9.65 -1.54
N ASN A 53 0.02 9.24 -1.22
CA ASN A 53 0.41 7.84 -1.06
C ASN A 53 0.44 7.39 0.41
N TYR A 54 -0.07 8.18 1.34
CA TYR A 54 0.04 7.89 2.78
C TYR A 54 -0.58 6.56 3.19
N GLN A 55 -1.73 6.22 2.66
CA GLN A 55 -2.38 4.96 3.03
C GLN A 55 -1.49 3.75 2.68
N LEU A 56 -0.92 3.74 1.49
CA LEU A 56 -0.04 2.67 1.06
C LEU A 56 1.27 2.66 1.85
N ALA A 57 1.87 3.83 2.07
CA ALA A 57 3.06 3.98 2.94
C ALA A 57 2.80 3.42 4.35
N ASN A 58 1.65 3.74 4.94
CA ASN A 58 1.25 3.23 6.25
C ASN A 58 1.08 1.69 6.24
N ARG A 59 0.54 1.10 5.18
CA ARG A 59 0.44 -0.36 5.05
C ARG A 59 1.80 -1.03 4.93
N LEU A 60 2.75 -0.43 4.23
CA LEU A 60 4.12 -0.93 4.16
C LEU A 60 4.84 -0.87 5.52
N VAL A 61 4.64 0.19 6.29
CA VAL A 61 5.14 0.29 7.67
C VAL A 61 4.52 -0.79 8.54
N PHE A 62 3.20 -0.96 8.47
CA PHE A 62 2.48 -1.99 9.24
C PHE A 62 2.99 -3.40 8.91
N LEU A 63 3.25 -3.69 7.63
CA LEU A 63 3.85 -4.96 7.20
C LEU A 63 5.18 -5.22 7.92
N GLN A 64 6.07 -4.23 7.98
CA GLN A 64 7.37 -4.39 8.64
C GLN A 64 7.23 -4.56 10.15
N LYS A 65 6.34 -3.83 10.79
CA LYS A 65 6.05 -4.00 12.22
C LYS A 65 5.47 -5.37 12.55
N MET A 66 4.62 -5.91 11.70
CA MET A 66 4.11 -7.26 11.85
C MET A 66 5.20 -8.33 11.67
N LYS A 67 6.14 -8.12 10.76
CA LYS A 67 7.31 -9.01 10.59
C LYS A 67 8.22 -8.98 11.83
N GLU A 68 8.51 -7.81 12.37
CA GLU A 68 9.29 -7.66 13.62
C GLU A 68 8.62 -8.43 14.77
N LEU A 69 7.30 -8.28 14.93
CA LEU A 69 6.53 -8.95 15.96
C LEU A 69 6.51 -10.47 15.75
N ALA A 70 6.35 -10.93 14.51
CA ALA A 70 6.37 -12.36 14.17
C ALA A 70 7.72 -13.01 14.50
N ASN A 71 8.83 -12.34 14.19
CA ASN A 71 10.17 -12.80 14.52
C ASN A 71 10.38 -12.89 16.03
N TYR A 72 9.91 -11.90 16.80
CA TYR A 72 10.02 -11.88 18.25
C TYR A 72 9.20 -12.99 18.91
N ALA A 73 7.94 -13.12 18.51
CA ALA A 73 7.00 -14.05 19.14
C ALA A 73 7.06 -15.49 18.60
N ARG A 74 7.74 -15.72 17.47
CA ARG A 74 7.84 -17.02 16.76
C ARG A 74 6.48 -17.67 16.41
N PHE A 75 5.43 -16.85 16.25
CA PHE A 75 4.09 -17.37 15.94
C PHE A 75 3.82 -17.58 14.46
N TYR A 76 4.58 -16.90 13.58
CA TYR A 76 4.34 -16.93 12.13
C TYR A 76 5.65 -17.10 11.37
N GLU A 77 5.64 -17.94 10.35
CA GLU A 77 6.78 -18.14 9.45
C GLU A 77 6.86 -17.04 8.39
N LYS A 78 5.71 -16.51 7.97
CA LYS A 78 5.59 -15.48 6.95
C LYS A 78 4.52 -14.47 7.27
N VAL A 79 4.80 -13.20 6.96
CA VAL A 79 3.82 -12.11 6.96
C VAL A 79 3.80 -11.47 5.57
N ASN A 80 2.62 -11.36 4.98
CA ASN A 80 2.42 -10.74 3.67
C ASN A 80 1.40 -9.61 3.77
N LEU A 81 1.56 -8.59 2.94
CA LEU A 81 0.53 -7.60 2.65
C LEU A 81 -0.18 -8.01 1.36
N VAL A 82 -1.47 -8.27 1.44
CA VAL A 82 -2.29 -8.59 0.27
C VAL A 82 -3.15 -7.39 -0.08
N LEU A 83 -2.94 -6.84 -1.27
CA LEU A 83 -3.78 -5.82 -1.89
C LEU A 83 -4.88 -6.55 -2.66
N LEU A 84 -6.07 -6.60 -2.08
CA LEU A 84 -7.23 -7.27 -2.65
C LEU A 84 -8.08 -6.25 -3.43
N ASN A 85 -8.14 -6.43 -4.73
CA ASN A 85 -8.74 -5.48 -5.65
C ASN A 85 -10.01 -6.08 -6.28
N PHE A 86 -11.14 -5.40 -6.11
CA PHE A 86 -12.38 -5.86 -6.72
C PHE A 86 -12.51 -5.33 -8.15
N VAL A 87 -12.89 -6.21 -9.04
CA VAL A 87 -13.18 -5.93 -10.45
C VAL A 87 -14.68 -6.00 -10.67
N ASN A 88 -15.23 -5.02 -11.38
CA ASN A 88 -16.66 -4.91 -11.65
C ASN A 88 -17.56 -4.92 -10.40
N ASP A 89 -17.12 -4.23 -9.35
CA ASP A 89 -17.91 -4.13 -8.11
C ASP A 89 -19.29 -3.48 -8.39
N PRO A 90 -20.40 -4.20 -8.15
CA PRO A 90 -21.73 -3.72 -8.45
C PRO A 90 -22.21 -2.59 -7.54
N THR A 91 -21.50 -2.27 -6.48
CA THR A 91 -21.83 -1.15 -5.58
C THR A 91 -21.48 0.21 -6.18
N TRP A 92 -20.70 0.23 -7.26
CA TRP A 92 -20.34 1.42 -8.03
C TRP A 92 -21.14 1.50 -9.33
N ASP A 93 -21.36 2.71 -9.82
CA ASP A 93 -21.96 2.92 -11.12
C ASP A 93 -21.10 2.31 -12.24
N ILE A 94 -21.70 1.81 -13.30
CA ILE A 94 -21.02 1.06 -14.36
C ILE A 94 -19.81 1.81 -14.92
N GLU A 95 -19.93 3.14 -15.07
CA GLU A 95 -18.87 4.00 -15.61
C GLU A 95 -17.71 4.22 -14.65
N GLU A 96 -17.93 4.00 -13.34
CA GLU A 96 -16.92 4.17 -12.29
C GLU A 96 -16.23 2.87 -11.88
N ARG A 97 -16.78 1.73 -12.30
CA ARG A 97 -16.20 0.41 -11.98
C ARG A 97 -14.84 0.23 -12.62
N VAL A 98 -13.96 -0.46 -11.91
CA VAL A 98 -12.71 -0.95 -12.49
C VAL A 98 -13.02 -2.24 -13.28
N PRO A 99 -13.03 -2.20 -14.62
CA PRO A 99 -13.61 -3.28 -15.42
C PRO A 99 -12.75 -4.54 -15.55
N ASN A 100 -11.44 -4.45 -15.25
CA ASN A 100 -10.55 -5.59 -15.37
C ASN A 100 -9.29 -5.47 -14.49
N ALA A 101 -8.61 -6.60 -14.28
CA ALA A 101 -7.41 -6.71 -13.48
C ALA A 101 -6.23 -5.88 -13.99
N ALA A 102 -6.12 -5.67 -15.31
CA ALA A 102 -5.00 -4.94 -15.91
C ALA A 102 -4.98 -3.48 -15.45
N ILE A 103 -6.14 -2.87 -15.26
CA ILE A 103 -6.26 -1.49 -14.74
C ILE A 103 -5.72 -1.40 -13.32
N TRP A 104 -6.04 -2.36 -12.45
CA TRP A 104 -5.48 -2.42 -11.11
C TRP A 104 -3.97 -2.58 -11.10
N LYS A 105 -3.44 -3.48 -11.92
CA LYS A 105 -1.99 -3.70 -12.04
C LYS A 105 -1.25 -2.46 -12.51
N GLU A 106 -1.77 -1.79 -13.53
CA GLU A 106 -1.21 -0.53 -14.01
C GLU A 106 -1.27 0.55 -12.94
N HIS A 107 -2.39 0.68 -12.24
CA HIS A 107 -2.58 1.65 -11.17
C HIS A 107 -1.55 1.48 -10.05
N TYR A 108 -1.40 0.27 -9.50
CA TYR A 108 -0.40 0.03 -8.45
C TYR A 108 1.03 0.14 -8.95
N ASN A 109 1.33 -0.29 -10.17
CA ASN A 109 2.65 -0.09 -10.77
C ASN A 109 2.99 1.41 -10.83
N ASN A 110 2.06 2.24 -11.26
CA ASN A 110 2.27 3.69 -11.32
C ASN A 110 2.48 4.30 -9.93
N ILE A 111 1.72 3.87 -8.92
CA ILE A 111 1.88 4.33 -7.54
C ILE A 111 3.26 3.93 -7.00
N PHE A 112 3.64 2.66 -7.08
CA PHE A 112 4.92 2.19 -6.57
C PHE A 112 6.11 2.81 -7.30
N MET A 113 6.03 2.99 -8.61
CA MET A 113 7.03 3.73 -9.38
C MET A 113 7.15 5.18 -8.89
N SER A 114 6.02 5.85 -8.67
CA SER A 114 6.02 7.22 -8.14
C SER A 114 6.64 7.31 -6.75
N MET A 115 6.47 6.27 -5.93
CA MET A 115 7.06 6.13 -4.60
C MET A 115 8.53 5.69 -4.62
N LYS A 116 9.12 5.47 -5.79
CA LYS A 116 10.51 5.01 -5.98
C LYS A 116 10.77 3.59 -5.42
N ILE A 117 9.74 2.77 -5.34
CA ILE A 117 9.86 1.38 -4.90
C ILE A 117 9.97 0.44 -6.11
N THR A 118 10.95 -0.45 -6.10
CA THR A 118 11.10 -1.44 -7.17
C THR A 118 10.17 -2.64 -6.95
N LYS A 119 9.78 -3.28 -8.04
CA LYS A 119 8.94 -4.48 -8.01
C LYS A 119 9.61 -5.64 -7.26
N GLU A 120 10.91 -5.80 -7.45
CA GLU A 120 11.71 -6.83 -6.79
C GLU A 120 11.68 -6.70 -5.27
N LEU A 121 11.76 -5.46 -4.75
CA LEU A 121 11.67 -5.21 -3.30
C LEU A 121 10.26 -5.48 -2.77
N LEU A 122 9.22 -5.12 -3.50
CA LEU A 122 7.84 -5.44 -3.11
C LEU A 122 7.63 -6.96 -3.02
N GLU A 123 8.06 -7.71 -4.00
CA GLU A 123 7.97 -9.16 -4.02
C GLU A 123 8.76 -9.80 -2.87
N LYS A 124 9.99 -9.33 -2.66
CA LYS A 124 10.86 -9.78 -1.55
C LYS A 124 10.21 -9.53 -0.19
N GLU A 125 9.56 -8.38 -0.02
CA GLU A 125 8.93 -8.01 1.24
C GLU A 125 7.54 -8.64 1.45
N GLY A 126 7.01 -9.35 0.45
CA GLY A 126 5.75 -10.06 0.54
C GLY A 126 4.52 -9.20 0.29
N VAL A 127 4.66 -8.17 -0.54
CA VAL A 127 3.52 -7.39 -1.06
C VAL A 127 2.95 -8.12 -2.26
N LYS A 128 1.68 -8.47 -2.20
CA LYS A 128 0.97 -9.25 -3.22
C LYS A 128 -0.29 -8.54 -3.67
N GLU A 129 -0.59 -8.64 -4.95
CA GLU A 129 -1.84 -8.16 -5.52
C GLU A 129 -2.71 -9.36 -5.91
N ILE A 130 -3.99 -9.31 -5.53
CA ILE A 130 -5.00 -10.30 -5.88
C ILE A 130 -6.23 -9.57 -6.39
N GLU A 131 -6.68 -9.91 -7.59
CA GLU A 131 -7.90 -9.37 -8.18
C GLU A 131 -9.03 -10.38 -8.04
N TYR A 132 -10.19 -9.89 -7.59
CA TYR A 132 -11.40 -10.67 -7.44
C TYR A 132 -12.53 -10.07 -8.26
N SER A 133 -13.13 -10.86 -9.13
CA SER A 133 -14.28 -10.44 -9.92
C SER A 133 -15.59 -10.71 -9.17
N ALA A 134 -16.38 -9.68 -8.93
CA ALA A 134 -17.70 -9.78 -8.31
C ALA A 134 -18.78 -10.38 -9.22
N LEU A 135 -18.45 -10.68 -10.49
CA LEU A 135 -19.42 -11.22 -11.46
C LEU A 135 -19.88 -12.66 -11.16
N PHE A 136 -19.29 -13.31 -10.19
CA PHE A 136 -19.63 -14.71 -9.83
C PHE A 136 -20.59 -14.83 -8.66
N VAL A 137 -21.10 -13.73 -8.14
CA VAL A 137 -22.14 -13.73 -7.09
C VAL A 137 -23.48 -13.52 -7.77
N GLN A 138 -24.01 -14.55 -8.40
CA GLN A 138 -25.43 -14.65 -8.75
C GLN A 138 -26.13 -15.62 -7.82
#